data_7ba23b970f0158dedf258a9339c1ce06
#
_entry.id   7ba23b970f0158dedf258a9339c1ce06
#
_cell.length_a   1.000
_cell.length_b   1.000
_cell.length_c   1.000
_cell.angle_alpha   90.00
_cell.angle_beta   90.00
_cell.angle_gamma   90.00
#
_symmetry.space_group_name_H-M   'P 1'
#
loop_
_entity.id
_entity.type
_entity.pdbx_description
1 polymer ?
#
loop_
_entity_poly.entity_id
_entity_poly.type
_entity_poly.pdbx_seq_one_letter_code
_entity_poly.pdbx_strand_id
1 'polypeptide(L)'
;MEWYPKRRFGDLADEAARRFGDREGLVFQDARYSFSEIAQASDRAAKGLMAQGVKRGDHVALWLNNCAEWVFISCALTKIGAVQVPVNTRFRTADLEYVVRQSDSTMLITHDQSGPIDYLAMVREVIALPDVGSDVHDDAFPEMRRVLILGREDYAGTVSWDETLRSGEGVSDQDLADRAASVDPDDLVFIMYTSGTTGFPKGAMHSHKLIRNLEERAFRMAYTINDVILNYLPLFHAFGYSEGMLMSLITGAKQIVTETFDPNESLDLIAREGVTIMHGFEAHLKGLSECQLASPRDVSTLRTGVCAAG
;
A
#
# COMPACT_ATOMS: atom_id res chain seq x y z
N MET A 1 -18.04 -13.20 -25.54
CA MET A 1 -18.75 -12.04 -24.96
C MET A 1 -18.15 -11.80 -23.59
N GLU A 2 -17.43 -10.68 -23.42
CA GLU A 2 -16.95 -10.30 -22.10
C GLU A 2 -18.16 -9.77 -21.30
N TRP A 3 -18.55 -10.48 -20.28
CA TRP A 3 -19.69 -10.14 -19.43
C TRP A 3 -19.31 -9.23 -18.26
N TYR A 4 -18.00 -8.92 -18.10
CA TYR A 4 -17.44 -8.01 -17.12
C TYR A 4 -16.41 -7.10 -17.82
N PRO A 5 -16.53 -5.77 -17.71
CA PRO A 5 -15.59 -4.85 -18.31
C PRO A 5 -14.21 -4.97 -17.63
N LYS A 6 -13.16 -5.04 -18.43
CA LYS A 6 -11.80 -5.00 -17.91
C LYS A 6 -11.54 -3.63 -17.30
N ARG A 7 -10.98 -3.62 -16.09
CA ARG A 7 -10.63 -2.41 -15.34
C ARG A 7 -9.18 -2.49 -14.87
N ARG A 8 -8.59 -1.34 -14.57
CA ARG A 8 -7.22 -1.23 -14.06
C ARG A 8 -7.23 -0.72 -12.63
N PHE A 9 -6.34 -1.23 -11.78
CA PHE A 9 -6.16 -0.71 -10.42
C PHE A 9 -5.75 0.77 -10.42
N GLY A 10 -4.95 1.19 -11.42
CA GLY A 10 -4.51 2.57 -11.55
C GLY A 10 -5.64 3.59 -11.76
N ASP A 11 -6.82 3.14 -12.21
CA ASP A 11 -7.99 4.00 -12.40
C ASP A 11 -8.81 4.20 -11.13
N LEU A 12 -8.62 3.36 -10.09
CA LEU A 12 -9.51 3.32 -8.91
C LEU A 12 -9.50 4.62 -8.11
N ALA A 13 -8.34 5.26 -7.94
CA ALA A 13 -8.26 6.52 -7.20
C ALA A 13 -9.01 7.66 -7.94
N ASP A 14 -8.87 7.76 -9.26
CA ASP A 14 -9.58 8.76 -10.07
C ASP A 14 -11.07 8.47 -10.12
N GLU A 15 -11.46 7.21 -10.23
CA GLU A 15 -12.88 6.82 -10.18
C GLU A 15 -13.49 7.15 -8.81
N ALA A 16 -12.77 6.89 -7.73
CA ALA A 16 -13.19 7.24 -6.37
C ALA A 16 -13.34 8.76 -6.22
N ALA A 17 -12.37 9.55 -6.71
CA ALA A 17 -12.44 11.00 -6.71
C ALA A 17 -13.66 11.52 -7.49
N ARG A 18 -13.93 11.00 -8.70
CA ARG A 18 -15.10 11.38 -9.50
C ARG A 18 -16.43 11.01 -8.85
N ARG A 19 -16.51 9.87 -8.14
CA ARG A 19 -17.74 9.35 -7.53
C ARG A 19 -18.03 9.94 -6.17
N PHE A 20 -16.99 10.16 -5.37
CA PHE A 20 -17.11 10.46 -3.95
C PHE A 20 -16.52 11.84 -3.58
N GLY A 21 -15.68 12.43 -4.43
CA GLY A 21 -15.20 13.82 -4.33
C GLY A 21 -14.56 14.13 -2.99
N ASP A 22 -15.12 15.13 -2.32
CA ASP A 22 -14.59 15.65 -1.04
C ASP A 22 -15.00 14.85 0.19
N ARG A 23 -15.65 13.68 -0.01
CA ARG A 23 -15.88 12.77 1.12
C ARG A 23 -14.55 12.25 1.65
N GLU A 24 -14.44 12.15 2.98
CA GLU A 24 -13.29 11.58 3.65
C GLU A 24 -13.12 10.09 3.25
N GLY A 25 -11.97 9.76 2.68
CA GLY A 25 -11.64 8.42 2.19
C GLY A 25 -10.54 7.73 2.99
N LEU A 26 -9.61 8.50 3.57
CA LEU A 26 -8.47 7.97 4.32
C LEU A 26 -8.21 8.80 5.58
N VAL A 27 -8.04 8.12 6.70
CA VAL A 27 -7.53 8.68 7.94
C VAL A 27 -6.30 7.90 8.37
N PHE A 28 -5.21 8.60 8.65
CA PHE A 28 -4.00 8.03 9.22
C PHE A 28 -3.46 8.98 10.30
N GLN A 29 -3.43 8.53 11.55
CA GLN A 29 -3.15 9.40 12.70
C GLN A 29 -4.08 10.62 12.72
N ASP A 30 -3.53 11.84 12.71
CA ASP A 30 -4.31 13.09 12.67
C ASP A 30 -4.58 13.59 11.23
N ALA A 31 -3.95 12.97 10.24
CA ALA A 31 -4.12 13.36 8.84
C ALA A 31 -5.39 12.74 8.26
N ARG A 32 -6.14 13.56 7.51
CA ARG A 32 -7.40 13.19 6.86
C ARG A 32 -7.35 13.58 5.39
N TYR A 33 -7.79 12.69 4.54
CA TYR A 33 -7.77 12.88 3.09
C TYR A 33 -9.13 12.51 2.50
N SER A 34 -9.68 13.42 1.70
CA SER A 34 -10.81 13.12 0.81
C SER A 34 -10.39 12.20 -0.33
N PHE A 35 -11.35 11.61 -1.03
CA PHE A 35 -11.06 10.84 -2.23
C PHE A 35 -10.39 11.69 -3.31
N SER A 36 -10.75 12.97 -3.44
CA SER A 36 -10.08 13.90 -4.33
C SER A 36 -8.60 14.12 -3.96
N GLU A 37 -8.31 14.27 -2.67
CA GLU A 37 -6.92 14.45 -2.19
C GLU A 37 -6.09 13.16 -2.33
N ILE A 38 -6.71 11.98 -2.14
CA ILE A 38 -6.03 10.70 -2.40
C ILE A 38 -5.62 10.61 -3.87
N ALA A 39 -6.51 10.93 -4.81
CA ALA A 39 -6.18 10.91 -6.23
C ALA A 39 -5.07 11.91 -6.58
N GLN A 40 -5.15 13.14 -6.07
CA GLN A 40 -4.10 14.16 -6.28
C GLN A 40 -2.75 13.75 -5.70
N ALA A 41 -2.72 13.19 -4.48
CA ALA A 41 -1.50 12.70 -3.86
C ALA A 41 -0.91 11.53 -4.65
N SER A 42 -1.78 10.64 -5.17
CA SER A 42 -1.36 9.52 -6.03
C SER A 42 -0.78 10.00 -7.36
N ASP A 43 -1.34 11.05 -7.97
CA ASP A 43 -0.82 11.63 -9.21
C ASP A 43 0.54 12.30 -9.00
N ARG A 44 0.70 13.04 -7.91
CA ARG A 44 2.01 13.60 -7.54
C ARG A 44 3.06 12.52 -7.31
N ALA A 45 2.68 11.44 -6.60
CA ALA A 45 3.55 10.29 -6.41
C ALA A 45 3.90 9.60 -7.74
N ALA A 46 2.93 9.42 -8.64
CA ALA A 46 3.12 8.81 -9.95
C ALA A 46 4.12 9.61 -10.80
N LYS A 47 3.94 10.94 -10.88
CA LYS A 47 4.88 11.83 -11.58
C LYS A 47 6.27 11.80 -10.95
N GLY A 48 6.36 11.80 -9.62
CA GLY A 48 7.62 11.67 -8.91
C GLY A 48 8.35 10.37 -9.26
N LEU A 49 7.65 9.24 -9.22
CA LEU A 49 8.22 7.93 -9.57
C LEU A 49 8.64 7.86 -11.04
N MET A 50 7.88 8.46 -11.96
CA MET A 50 8.27 8.59 -13.37
C MET A 50 9.55 9.41 -13.52
N ALA A 51 9.68 10.53 -12.80
CA ALA A 51 10.89 11.37 -12.81
C ALA A 51 12.11 10.63 -12.21
N GLN A 52 11.89 9.74 -11.23
CA GLN A 52 12.91 8.83 -10.71
C GLN A 52 13.22 7.65 -11.64
N GLY A 53 12.64 7.61 -12.83
CA GLY A 53 12.97 6.64 -13.88
C GLY A 53 12.17 5.33 -13.80
N VAL A 54 11.09 5.25 -13.02
CA VAL A 54 10.20 4.08 -13.00
C VAL A 54 9.45 3.96 -14.34
N LYS A 55 9.53 2.78 -14.95
CA LYS A 55 8.91 2.47 -16.25
C LYS A 55 7.75 1.50 -16.07
N ARG A 56 6.88 1.39 -17.08
CA ARG A 56 5.90 0.31 -17.17
C ARG A 56 6.61 -1.05 -17.16
N GLY A 57 6.12 -1.95 -16.34
CA GLY A 57 6.68 -3.28 -16.13
C GLY A 57 7.85 -3.35 -15.14
N ASP A 58 8.37 -2.21 -14.66
CA ASP A 58 9.36 -2.20 -13.60
C ASP A 58 8.79 -2.78 -12.31
N HIS A 59 9.55 -3.59 -11.62
CA HIS A 59 9.17 -4.10 -10.30
C HIS A 59 9.69 -3.17 -9.21
N VAL A 60 8.79 -2.75 -8.32
CA VAL A 60 9.11 -1.83 -7.23
C VAL A 60 8.80 -2.49 -5.89
N ALA A 61 9.84 -2.74 -5.10
CA ALA A 61 9.71 -3.30 -3.77
C ALA A 61 9.20 -2.23 -2.79
N LEU A 62 8.09 -2.52 -2.08
CA LEU A 62 7.52 -1.67 -1.04
C LEU A 62 7.73 -2.31 0.33
N TRP A 63 8.71 -1.83 1.07
CA TRP A 63 9.01 -2.29 2.42
C TRP A 63 8.63 -1.24 3.45
N LEU A 64 7.34 -0.97 3.55
CA LEU A 64 6.73 0.09 4.34
C LEU A 64 5.73 -0.48 5.34
N ASN A 65 5.73 0.06 6.55
CA ASN A 65 4.62 -0.10 7.47
C ASN A 65 3.37 0.64 6.93
N ASN A 66 2.22 0.38 7.54
CA ASN A 66 1.02 1.10 7.17
C ASN A 66 1.21 2.61 7.39
N CYS A 67 0.98 3.38 6.34
CA CYS A 67 1.02 4.84 6.35
C CYS A 67 0.14 5.38 5.20
N ALA A 68 -0.12 6.68 5.19
CA ALA A 68 -0.88 7.30 4.10
C ALA A 68 -0.14 7.22 2.77
N GLU A 69 1.17 7.40 2.79
CA GLU A 69 2.05 7.32 1.61
C GLU A 69 1.99 5.93 0.95
N TRP A 70 1.82 4.86 1.73
CA TRP A 70 1.64 3.52 1.20
C TRP A 70 0.47 3.46 0.21
N VAL A 71 -0.66 4.12 0.56
CA VAL A 71 -1.86 4.21 -0.29
C VAL A 71 -1.56 4.99 -1.57
N PHE A 72 -0.91 6.16 -1.43
CA PHE A 72 -0.59 7.02 -2.58
C PHE A 72 0.40 6.35 -3.53
N ILE A 73 1.46 5.74 -3.01
CA ILE A 73 2.47 5.01 -3.77
C ILE A 73 1.86 3.82 -4.50
N SER A 74 1.00 3.05 -3.83
CA SER A 74 0.32 1.91 -4.43
C SER A 74 -0.56 2.32 -5.61
N CYS A 75 -1.38 3.37 -5.46
CA CYS A 75 -2.17 3.92 -6.55
C CYS A 75 -1.28 4.45 -7.68
N ALA A 76 -0.18 5.13 -7.34
CA ALA A 76 0.78 5.68 -8.29
C ALA A 76 1.42 4.58 -9.15
N LEU A 77 1.98 3.55 -8.52
CA LEU A 77 2.63 2.43 -9.23
C LEU A 77 1.68 1.72 -10.17
N THR A 78 0.45 1.44 -9.71
CA THR A 78 -0.56 0.79 -10.57
C THR A 78 -1.02 1.68 -11.72
N LYS A 79 -1.05 3.02 -11.53
CA LYS A 79 -1.40 3.99 -12.57
C LYS A 79 -0.34 4.06 -13.68
N ILE A 80 0.94 4.02 -13.32
CA ILE A 80 2.04 4.08 -14.30
C ILE A 80 2.45 2.72 -14.85
N GLY A 81 1.76 1.63 -14.44
CA GLY A 81 1.99 0.27 -14.91
C GLY A 81 3.24 -0.39 -14.34
N ALA A 82 3.74 0.08 -13.21
CA ALA A 82 4.78 -0.62 -12.45
C ALA A 82 4.16 -1.75 -11.61
N VAL A 83 4.93 -2.80 -11.41
CA VAL A 83 4.54 -3.97 -10.62
C VAL A 83 4.96 -3.78 -9.18
N GLN A 84 4.01 -3.80 -8.27
CA GLN A 84 4.31 -3.72 -6.84
C GLN A 84 4.84 -5.05 -6.31
N VAL A 85 5.87 -4.98 -5.49
CA VAL A 85 6.40 -6.11 -4.72
C VAL A 85 6.29 -5.76 -3.23
N PRO A 86 5.12 -5.96 -2.59
CA PRO A 86 4.95 -5.68 -1.18
C PRO A 86 5.84 -6.61 -0.35
N VAL A 87 6.69 -6.02 0.50
CA VAL A 87 7.63 -6.74 1.34
C VAL A 87 7.14 -6.75 2.78
N ASN A 88 7.14 -7.91 3.41
CA ASN A 88 6.73 -8.06 4.80
C ASN A 88 7.67 -7.29 5.73
N THR A 89 7.14 -6.36 6.51
CA THR A 89 7.91 -5.51 7.43
C THR A 89 8.55 -6.27 8.61
N ARG A 90 8.18 -7.54 8.81
CA ARG A 90 8.84 -8.44 9.76
C ARG A 90 10.09 -9.11 9.18
N PHE A 91 10.31 -9.01 7.88
CA PHE A 91 11.50 -9.53 7.23
C PHE A 91 12.76 -8.81 7.74
N ARG A 92 13.91 -9.48 7.61
CA ARG A 92 15.23 -8.95 7.95
C ARG A 92 16.11 -9.02 6.72
N THR A 93 17.38 -8.72 6.87
CA THR A 93 18.35 -8.59 5.77
C THR A 93 18.32 -9.78 4.80
N ALA A 94 18.35 -11.01 5.30
CA ALA A 94 18.33 -12.21 4.45
C ALA A 94 17.03 -12.38 3.65
N ASP A 95 15.88 -12.05 4.26
CA ASP A 95 14.59 -12.11 3.57
C ASP A 95 14.47 -10.98 2.54
N LEU A 96 14.92 -9.77 2.89
CA LEU A 96 14.95 -8.61 1.99
C LEU A 96 15.80 -8.92 0.76
N GLU A 97 17.03 -9.40 0.99
CA GLU A 97 17.95 -9.82 -0.06
C GLU A 97 17.30 -10.80 -1.02
N TYR A 98 16.67 -11.84 -0.47
CA TYR A 98 15.97 -12.85 -1.28
C TYR A 98 14.85 -12.24 -2.12
N VAL A 99 13.95 -11.45 -1.51
CA VAL A 99 12.79 -10.88 -2.20
C VAL A 99 13.22 -9.91 -3.29
N VAL A 100 14.14 -8.98 -3.00
CA VAL A 100 14.61 -7.97 -3.96
C VAL A 100 15.31 -8.62 -5.15
N ARG A 101 16.16 -9.63 -4.89
CA ARG A 101 16.86 -10.36 -5.95
C ARG A 101 15.90 -11.20 -6.80
N GLN A 102 15.03 -11.98 -6.14
CA GLN A 102 14.15 -12.91 -6.84
C GLN A 102 13.04 -12.21 -7.63
N SER A 103 12.66 -11.01 -7.21
CA SER A 103 11.66 -10.20 -7.90
C SER A 103 12.25 -9.30 -8.99
N ASP A 104 13.57 -9.29 -9.19
CA ASP A 104 14.24 -8.35 -10.11
C ASP A 104 13.79 -6.91 -9.86
N SER A 105 13.68 -6.51 -8.59
CA SER A 105 13.21 -5.18 -8.23
C SER A 105 14.18 -4.10 -8.70
N THR A 106 13.62 -3.10 -9.39
CA THR A 106 14.38 -1.97 -9.96
C THR A 106 14.47 -0.79 -9.01
N MET A 107 13.60 -0.74 -8.03
CA MET A 107 13.55 0.27 -6.96
C MET A 107 13.10 -0.39 -5.67
N LEU A 108 13.66 0.04 -4.56
CA LEU A 108 13.18 -0.25 -3.21
C LEU A 108 12.65 1.04 -2.58
N ILE A 109 11.44 1.01 -2.06
CA ILE A 109 10.85 2.11 -1.28
C ILE A 109 10.67 1.63 0.15
N THR A 110 11.27 2.34 1.12
CA THR A 110 11.20 1.96 2.53
C THR A 110 11.23 3.18 3.46
N HIS A 111 10.99 2.96 4.75
CA HIS A 111 11.27 3.94 5.80
C HIS A 111 12.78 3.97 6.12
N ASP A 112 13.24 5.06 6.73
CA ASP A 112 14.52 5.09 7.43
C ASP A 112 14.44 4.24 8.71
N GLN A 113 13.45 4.52 9.55
CA GLN A 113 13.21 3.86 10.82
C GLN A 113 11.70 3.79 11.12
N SER A 114 11.25 2.73 11.75
CA SER A 114 9.91 2.65 12.36
C SER A 114 9.98 1.89 13.68
N GLY A 115 9.55 2.57 14.77
CA GLY A 115 9.73 2.06 16.13
C GLY A 115 11.20 1.72 16.42
N PRO A 116 11.51 0.50 16.89
CA PRO A 116 12.88 0.07 17.18
C PRO A 116 13.65 -0.44 15.93
N ILE A 117 13.02 -0.45 14.76
CA ILE A 117 13.60 -1.07 13.56
C ILE A 117 14.24 -0.01 12.68
N ASP A 118 15.54 -0.13 12.45
CA ASP A 118 16.31 0.67 11.51
C ASP A 118 16.32 -0.03 10.15
N TYR A 119 15.41 0.38 9.27
CA TYR A 119 15.28 -0.17 7.92
C TYR A 119 16.45 0.23 7.03
N LEU A 120 16.92 1.47 7.16
CA LEU A 120 18.03 1.97 6.35
C LEU A 120 19.34 1.23 6.67
N ALA A 121 19.60 0.92 7.94
CA ALA A 121 20.77 0.11 8.30
C ALA A 121 20.71 -1.27 7.62
N MET A 122 19.56 -1.93 7.65
CA MET A 122 19.38 -3.23 6.98
C MET A 122 19.51 -3.12 5.44
N VAL A 123 19.01 -2.04 4.83
CA VAL A 123 19.22 -1.79 3.39
C VAL A 123 20.69 -1.69 3.06
N ARG A 124 21.47 -0.95 3.86
CA ARG A 124 22.93 -0.79 3.67
C ARG A 124 23.74 -2.07 3.87
N GLU A 125 23.20 -3.02 4.63
CA GLU A 125 23.82 -4.36 4.75
C GLU A 125 23.58 -5.20 3.49
N VAL A 126 22.49 -4.96 2.75
CA VAL A 126 22.05 -5.78 1.62
C VAL A 126 22.42 -5.17 0.29
N ILE A 127 22.25 -3.87 0.12
CA ILE A 127 22.44 -3.15 -1.14
C ILE A 127 23.62 -2.18 -1.00
N ALA A 128 24.56 -2.26 -1.93
CA ALA A 128 25.70 -1.32 -2.00
C ALA A 128 25.22 0.06 -2.46
N LEU A 129 24.87 0.92 -1.50
CA LEU A 129 24.47 2.30 -1.79
C LEU A 129 25.70 3.15 -2.13
N PRO A 130 25.62 4.08 -3.13
CA PRO A 130 26.72 4.95 -3.49
C PRO A 130 26.97 6.03 -2.42
N ASP A 131 28.22 6.45 -2.28
CA ASP A 131 28.59 7.58 -1.39
C ASP A 131 28.13 8.92 -1.95
N VAL A 132 27.99 9.04 -3.28
CA VAL A 132 27.61 10.26 -3.99
C VAL A 132 26.57 9.94 -5.06
N GLY A 133 25.51 10.77 -5.10
CA GLY A 133 24.36 10.53 -5.97
C GLY A 133 23.44 9.46 -5.39
N SER A 134 22.55 8.94 -6.21
CA SER A 134 21.50 7.97 -5.81
C SER A 134 21.34 6.79 -6.77
N ASP A 135 22.19 6.72 -7.83
CA ASP A 135 22.14 5.61 -8.79
C ASP A 135 22.86 4.40 -8.20
N VAL A 136 22.12 3.35 -7.93
CA VAL A 136 22.67 2.09 -7.39
C VAL A 136 23.34 1.31 -8.51
N HIS A 137 24.56 0.81 -8.23
CA HIS A 137 25.31 -0.10 -9.08
C HIS A 137 25.81 -1.25 -8.21
N ASP A 138 25.07 -2.33 -8.17
CA ASP A 138 25.37 -3.49 -7.34
C ASP A 138 25.28 -4.78 -8.17
N ASP A 139 26.39 -5.49 -8.32
CA ASP A 139 26.45 -6.73 -9.11
C ASP A 139 25.53 -7.84 -8.53
N ALA A 140 25.20 -7.78 -7.25
CA ALA A 140 24.27 -8.71 -6.62
C ALA A 140 22.80 -8.40 -6.96
N PHE A 141 22.51 -7.15 -7.37
CA PHE A 141 21.19 -6.64 -7.72
C PHE A 141 21.26 -5.83 -9.03
N PRO A 142 21.53 -6.46 -10.18
CA PRO A 142 21.83 -5.77 -11.44
C PRO A 142 20.67 -4.91 -11.97
N GLU A 143 19.44 -5.22 -11.55
CA GLU A 143 18.24 -4.44 -11.95
C GLU A 143 17.97 -3.26 -10.99
N MET A 144 18.53 -3.26 -9.78
CA MET A 144 18.31 -2.20 -8.80
C MET A 144 18.94 -0.90 -9.25
N ARG A 145 18.13 0.14 -9.35
CA ARG A 145 18.57 1.46 -9.82
C ARG A 145 18.55 2.50 -8.72
N ARG A 146 17.60 2.41 -7.78
CA ARG A 146 17.41 3.41 -6.73
C ARG A 146 16.80 2.83 -5.47
N VAL A 147 17.18 3.45 -4.34
CA VAL A 147 16.51 3.26 -3.06
C VAL A 147 15.87 4.59 -2.67
N LEU A 148 14.54 4.57 -2.44
CA LEU A 148 13.76 5.72 -2.02
C LEU A 148 13.41 5.58 -0.54
N ILE A 149 13.66 6.63 0.23
CA ILE A 149 13.43 6.64 1.67
C ILE A 149 12.30 7.62 2.04
N LEU A 150 11.29 7.09 2.75
CA LEU A 150 10.36 7.88 3.53
C LEU A 150 11.00 8.11 4.90
N GLY A 151 11.76 9.17 5.04
CA GLY A 151 12.58 9.42 6.22
C GLY A 151 12.50 10.85 6.70
N ARG A 152 13.16 11.10 7.81
CA ARG A 152 13.21 12.41 8.47
C ARG A 152 14.28 13.33 7.88
N GLU A 153 15.25 12.76 7.19
CA GLU A 153 16.42 13.42 6.66
C GLU A 153 16.77 12.87 5.27
N ASP A 154 17.64 13.57 4.54
CA ASP A 154 18.23 13.07 3.32
C ASP A 154 19.43 12.18 3.65
N TYR A 155 19.49 10.99 3.09
CA TYR A 155 20.53 10.01 3.33
C TYR A 155 21.38 9.78 2.09
N ALA A 156 22.71 9.74 2.26
CA ALA A 156 23.64 9.47 1.16
C ALA A 156 23.29 8.14 0.45
N GLY A 157 23.36 8.15 -0.86
CA GLY A 157 23.08 6.98 -1.70
C GLY A 157 21.58 6.67 -1.91
N THR A 158 20.69 7.52 -1.44
CA THR A 158 19.24 7.33 -1.55
C THR A 158 18.56 8.56 -2.14
N VAL A 159 17.27 8.43 -2.49
CA VAL A 159 16.40 9.54 -2.85
C VAL A 159 15.36 9.71 -1.76
N SER A 160 15.15 10.95 -1.27
CA SER A 160 14.10 11.20 -0.29
C SER A 160 12.72 11.27 -0.97
N TRP A 161 11.66 11.02 -0.17
CA TRP A 161 10.28 11.16 -0.62
C TRP A 161 9.98 12.57 -1.13
N ASP A 162 10.45 13.58 -0.41
CA ASP A 162 10.23 14.99 -0.77
C ASP A 162 10.95 15.37 -2.07
N GLU A 163 12.16 14.87 -2.29
CA GLU A 163 12.86 15.05 -3.56
C GLU A 163 12.13 14.36 -4.72
N THR A 164 11.60 13.15 -4.47
CA THR A 164 10.80 12.42 -5.45
C THR A 164 9.58 13.24 -5.87
N LEU A 165 8.82 13.78 -4.93
CA LEU A 165 7.65 14.61 -5.23
C LEU A 165 8.03 15.89 -5.99
N ARG A 166 9.10 16.57 -5.59
CA ARG A 166 9.61 17.78 -6.28
C ARG A 166 10.06 17.48 -7.71
N SER A 167 10.76 16.37 -7.92
CA SER A 167 11.20 15.98 -9.27
C SER A 167 10.03 15.69 -10.20
N GLY A 168 8.91 15.23 -9.65
CA GLY A 168 7.67 15.02 -10.40
C GLY A 168 7.02 16.28 -10.97
N GLU A 169 7.34 17.48 -10.44
CA GLU A 169 6.81 18.74 -10.98
C GLU A 169 7.22 18.98 -12.43
N GLY A 170 8.31 18.37 -12.89
CA GLY A 170 8.75 18.41 -14.30
C GLY A 170 7.97 17.48 -15.22
N VAL A 171 7.16 16.57 -14.71
CA VAL A 171 6.35 15.64 -15.51
C VAL A 171 4.97 16.24 -15.75
N SER A 172 4.58 16.40 -17.01
CA SER A 172 3.29 16.99 -17.36
C SER A 172 2.10 16.05 -17.05
N ASP A 173 0.89 16.64 -16.95
CA ASP A 173 -0.35 15.85 -16.83
C ASP A 173 -0.57 14.95 -18.05
N GLN A 174 -0.15 15.42 -19.23
CA GLN A 174 -0.26 14.64 -20.46
C GLN A 174 0.68 13.43 -20.45
N ASP A 175 1.92 13.57 -19.98
CA ASP A 175 2.86 12.45 -19.88
C ASP A 175 2.33 11.37 -18.90
N LEU A 176 1.75 11.79 -17.79
CA LEU A 176 1.10 10.87 -16.84
C LEU A 176 -0.11 10.19 -17.48
N ALA A 177 -0.96 10.94 -18.18
CA ALA A 177 -2.14 10.38 -18.85
C ALA A 177 -1.75 9.37 -19.94
N ASP A 178 -0.74 9.69 -20.76
CA ASP A 178 -0.23 8.80 -21.81
C ASP A 178 0.37 7.52 -21.22
N ARG A 179 1.11 7.64 -20.11
CA ARG A 179 1.64 6.49 -19.36
C ARG A 179 0.51 5.63 -18.82
N ALA A 180 -0.48 6.21 -18.15
CA ALA A 180 -1.64 5.49 -17.63
C ALA A 180 -2.43 4.80 -18.75
N ALA A 181 -2.62 5.46 -19.89
CA ALA A 181 -3.30 4.88 -21.05
C ALA A 181 -2.57 3.68 -21.66
N SER A 182 -1.25 3.60 -21.50
CA SER A 182 -0.43 2.49 -22.00
C SER A 182 -0.55 1.19 -21.20
N VAL A 183 -1.17 1.23 -19.99
CA VAL A 183 -1.29 0.06 -19.10
C VAL A 183 -2.43 -0.84 -19.58
N ASP A 184 -2.14 -2.12 -19.81
CA ASP A 184 -3.14 -3.11 -20.18
C ASP A 184 -3.79 -3.74 -18.93
N PRO A 185 -5.11 -3.94 -18.90
CA PRO A 185 -5.79 -4.65 -17.79
C PRO A 185 -5.32 -6.09 -17.56
N ASP A 186 -4.63 -6.69 -18.50
CA ASP A 186 -4.03 -8.02 -18.35
C ASP A 186 -2.57 -7.97 -17.86
N ASP A 187 -1.97 -6.76 -17.74
CA ASP A 187 -0.62 -6.60 -17.18
C ASP A 187 -0.54 -7.15 -15.74
N LEU A 188 0.66 -7.53 -15.34
CA LEU A 188 0.99 -7.86 -13.96
C LEU A 188 0.92 -6.59 -13.10
N VAL A 189 0.32 -6.69 -11.93
CA VAL A 189 0.14 -5.55 -11.01
C VAL A 189 0.84 -5.74 -9.67
N PHE A 190 0.88 -6.96 -9.14
CA PHE A 190 1.69 -7.27 -7.95
C PHE A 190 2.29 -8.66 -7.97
N ILE A 191 3.41 -8.77 -7.24
CA ILE A 191 4.02 -10.03 -6.83
C ILE A 191 3.98 -10.10 -5.32
N MET A 192 3.03 -10.84 -4.75
CA MET A 192 2.90 -10.99 -3.30
C MET A 192 3.61 -12.24 -2.82
N TYR A 193 4.58 -12.08 -1.91
CA TYR A 193 5.32 -13.19 -1.35
C TYR A 193 4.55 -13.87 -0.23
N THR A 194 4.39 -15.19 -0.34
CA THR A 194 3.77 -16.03 0.68
C THR A 194 4.82 -16.91 1.34
N SER A 195 4.62 -17.23 2.63
CA SER A 195 5.44 -18.22 3.33
C SER A 195 5.32 -19.56 2.61
N GLY A 196 6.38 -19.95 1.90
CA GLY A 196 6.40 -21.22 1.18
C GLY A 196 6.48 -22.40 2.15
N THR A 197 5.72 -23.47 1.89
CA THR A 197 5.83 -24.75 2.62
C THR A 197 7.17 -25.44 2.41
N THR A 198 8.01 -24.95 1.48
CA THR A 198 9.29 -25.54 1.05
C THR A 198 10.52 -24.74 1.45
N GLY A 199 10.41 -23.80 2.38
CA GLY A 199 11.53 -23.05 2.98
C GLY A 199 11.70 -21.62 2.45
N PHE A 200 11.56 -21.34 1.15
CA PHE A 200 11.66 -19.98 0.62
C PHE A 200 10.30 -19.41 0.24
N PRO A 201 10.07 -18.08 0.46
CA PRO A 201 8.86 -17.41 0.04
C PRO A 201 8.64 -17.51 -1.48
N LYS A 202 7.39 -17.66 -1.90
CA LYS A 202 7.00 -17.72 -3.32
C LYS A 202 6.23 -16.48 -3.71
N GLY A 203 6.62 -15.83 -4.82
CA GLY A 203 5.94 -14.67 -5.38
C GLY A 203 4.69 -15.08 -6.16
N ALA A 204 3.52 -14.81 -5.59
CA ALA A 204 2.23 -14.99 -6.27
C ALA A 204 1.96 -13.78 -7.16
N MET A 205 1.82 -14.02 -8.45
CA MET A 205 1.60 -12.98 -9.48
C MET A 205 0.12 -12.70 -9.68
N HIS A 206 -0.26 -11.43 -9.68
CA HIS A 206 -1.65 -10.99 -9.84
C HIS A 206 -1.78 -9.91 -10.91
N SER A 207 -2.80 -10.02 -11.74
CA SER A 207 -3.20 -8.99 -12.70
C SER A 207 -4.36 -8.13 -12.17
N HIS A 208 -4.77 -7.13 -12.93
CA HIS A 208 -5.90 -6.26 -12.59
C HIS A 208 -7.26 -6.99 -12.44
N LYS A 209 -7.36 -8.24 -12.85
CA LYS A 209 -8.60 -9.06 -12.76
C LYS A 209 -9.15 -9.24 -11.34
N LEU A 210 -8.32 -9.02 -10.32
CA LEU A 210 -8.76 -9.07 -8.92
C LEU A 210 -9.86 -8.06 -8.59
N ILE A 211 -9.95 -6.91 -9.28
CA ILE A 211 -10.97 -5.87 -9.03
C ILE A 211 -12.39 -6.49 -9.03
N ARG A 212 -12.66 -7.35 -10.01
CA ARG A 212 -13.95 -8.04 -10.09
C ARG A 212 -14.29 -8.83 -8.83
N ASN A 213 -13.33 -9.57 -8.28
CA ASN A 213 -13.56 -10.37 -7.09
C ASN A 213 -13.84 -9.48 -5.87
N LEU A 214 -13.20 -8.31 -5.83
CA LEU A 214 -13.39 -7.32 -4.75
C LEU A 214 -14.77 -6.66 -4.86
N GLU A 215 -15.23 -6.31 -6.05
CA GLU A 215 -16.58 -5.76 -6.28
C GLU A 215 -17.67 -6.77 -5.89
N GLU A 216 -17.50 -8.05 -6.26
CA GLU A 216 -18.43 -9.11 -5.85
C GLU A 216 -18.46 -9.25 -4.32
N ARG A 217 -17.30 -9.19 -3.67
CA ARG A 217 -17.21 -9.24 -2.21
C ARG A 217 -17.86 -8.03 -1.56
N ALA A 218 -17.60 -6.83 -2.06
CA ALA A 218 -18.23 -5.60 -1.59
C ALA A 218 -19.75 -5.70 -1.64
N PHE A 219 -20.29 -6.23 -2.73
CA PHE A 219 -21.72 -6.47 -2.88
C PHE A 219 -22.26 -7.49 -1.85
N ARG A 220 -21.58 -8.65 -1.69
CA ARG A 220 -22.00 -9.71 -0.76
C ARG A 220 -21.95 -9.26 0.71
N MET A 221 -20.98 -8.44 1.07
CA MET A 221 -20.84 -7.88 2.43
C MET A 221 -21.67 -6.60 2.63
N ALA A 222 -22.42 -6.19 1.61
CA ALA A 222 -23.24 -4.99 1.60
C ALA A 222 -22.46 -3.72 2.02
N TYR A 223 -21.28 -3.53 1.44
CA TYR A 223 -20.53 -2.28 1.62
C TYR A 223 -21.28 -1.10 1.03
N THR A 224 -21.24 0.01 1.72
CA THR A 224 -21.86 1.28 1.32
C THR A 224 -20.89 2.45 1.51
N ILE A 225 -21.24 3.59 0.93
CA ILE A 225 -20.50 4.84 1.12
C ILE A 225 -20.56 5.38 2.56
N ASN A 226 -21.42 4.84 3.40
CA ASN A 226 -21.57 5.24 4.80
C ASN A 226 -20.77 4.36 5.75
N ASP A 227 -20.08 3.35 5.22
CA ASP A 227 -19.25 2.49 6.03
C ASP A 227 -17.92 3.14 6.38
N VAL A 228 -17.41 2.75 7.55
CA VAL A 228 -16.11 3.14 8.07
C VAL A 228 -15.34 1.87 8.37
N ILE A 229 -14.22 1.68 7.68
CA ILE A 229 -13.36 0.50 7.79
C ILE A 229 -12.20 0.82 8.72
N LEU A 230 -12.03 0.07 9.81
CA LEU A 230 -10.79 0.10 10.60
C LEU A 230 -9.81 -0.91 10.01
N ASN A 231 -8.70 -0.41 9.47
CA ASN A 231 -7.69 -1.21 8.78
C ASN A 231 -6.32 -1.15 9.49
N TYR A 232 -6.14 -1.99 10.49
CA TYR A 232 -4.87 -2.23 11.16
C TYR A 232 -4.09 -3.41 10.54
N LEU A 233 -4.71 -4.14 9.61
CA LEU A 233 -4.04 -5.23 8.92
C LEU A 233 -2.95 -4.69 8.01
N PRO A 234 -1.80 -5.41 7.91
CA PRO A 234 -0.69 -4.93 7.08
C PRO A 234 -1.08 -4.74 5.62
N LEU A 235 -0.82 -3.56 5.06
CA LEU A 235 -1.08 -3.24 3.66
C LEU A 235 -0.19 -4.04 2.69
N PHE A 236 0.99 -4.52 3.16
CA PHE A 236 1.82 -5.43 2.37
C PHE A 236 1.20 -6.82 2.19
N HIS A 237 0.17 -7.17 2.96
CA HIS A 237 -0.52 -8.46 2.88
C HIS A 237 -1.85 -8.33 2.15
N ALA A 238 -2.17 -9.33 1.33
CA ALA A 238 -3.40 -9.34 0.52
C ALA A 238 -4.66 -9.00 1.31
N PHE A 239 -4.78 -9.44 2.56
CA PHE A 239 -5.95 -9.21 3.39
C PHE A 239 -6.11 -7.72 3.76
N GLY A 240 -5.09 -7.08 4.31
CA GLY A 240 -5.15 -5.65 4.62
C GLY A 240 -5.28 -4.76 3.39
N TYR A 241 -4.58 -5.14 2.31
CA TYR A 241 -4.65 -4.44 1.04
C TYR A 241 -6.04 -4.49 0.40
N SER A 242 -6.61 -5.69 0.29
CA SER A 242 -7.90 -5.87 -0.39
C SER A 242 -9.08 -5.39 0.43
N GLU A 243 -9.18 -5.81 1.70
CA GLU A 243 -10.36 -5.53 2.52
C GLU A 243 -10.38 -4.12 3.12
N GLY A 244 -9.23 -3.46 3.21
CA GLY A 244 -9.13 -2.06 3.64
C GLY A 244 -9.04 -1.11 2.46
N MET A 245 -7.83 -0.97 1.90
CA MET A 245 -7.53 0.06 0.90
C MET A 245 -8.39 -0.05 -0.37
N LEU A 246 -8.43 -1.23 -0.99
CA LEU A 246 -9.16 -1.38 -2.25
C LEU A 246 -10.68 -1.30 -2.05
N MET A 247 -11.21 -1.86 -0.95
CA MET A 247 -12.62 -1.72 -0.62
C MET A 247 -13.02 -0.26 -0.45
N SER A 248 -12.20 0.56 0.22
CA SER A 248 -12.45 2.00 0.35
C SER A 248 -12.56 2.67 -1.02
N LEU A 249 -11.60 2.48 -1.91
CA LEU A 249 -11.59 3.09 -3.25
C LEU A 249 -12.77 2.63 -4.13
N ILE A 250 -13.15 1.36 -4.04
CA ILE A 250 -14.24 0.77 -4.85
C ILE A 250 -15.61 1.25 -4.36
N THR A 251 -15.82 1.31 -3.04
CA THR A 251 -17.15 1.51 -2.45
C THR A 251 -17.43 2.93 -1.97
N GLY A 252 -16.40 3.73 -1.75
CA GLY A 252 -16.51 5.05 -1.13
C GLY A 252 -16.61 5.00 0.40
N ALA A 253 -16.40 3.84 1.02
CA ALA A 253 -16.30 3.71 2.45
C ALA A 253 -15.02 4.39 2.95
N LYS A 254 -15.12 5.15 4.06
CA LYS A 254 -13.95 5.72 4.73
C LYS A 254 -13.09 4.61 5.28
N GLN A 255 -11.75 4.67 5.11
CA GLN A 255 -10.84 3.80 5.83
C GLN A 255 -10.03 4.57 6.87
N ILE A 256 -9.84 3.96 8.02
CA ILE A 256 -8.93 4.43 9.06
C ILE A 256 -7.79 3.42 9.09
N VAL A 257 -6.60 3.88 8.75
CA VAL A 257 -5.38 3.05 8.74
C VAL A 257 -4.61 3.31 10.02
N THR A 258 -4.20 2.26 10.72
CA THR A 258 -3.23 2.35 11.82
C THR A 258 -1.94 1.64 11.45
N GLU A 259 -0.81 2.13 11.97
CA GLU A 259 0.50 1.55 11.67
C GLU A 259 0.60 0.11 12.17
N THR A 260 0.09 -0.14 13.37
CA THR A 260 0.07 -1.45 14.02
C THR A 260 -1.28 -1.69 14.69
N PHE A 261 -1.55 -2.94 15.07
CA PHE A 261 -2.71 -3.29 15.87
C PHE A 261 -2.44 -3.00 17.37
N ASP A 262 -3.26 -2.14 17.96
CA ASP A 262 -3.44 -2.01 19.41
C ASP A 262 -4.93 -2.12 19.75
N PRO A 263 -5.33 -3.01 20.68
CA PRO A 263 -6.74 -3.23 20.96
C PRO A 263 -7.43 -2.04 21.65
N ASN A 264 -6.73 -1.26 22.49
CA ASN A 264 -7.31 -0.08 23.14
C ASN A 264 -7.49 1.05 22.13
N GLU A 265 -6.45 1.36 21.34
CA GLU A 265 -6.55 2.34 20.26
C GLU A 265 -7.68 1.96 19.29
N SER A 266 -7.77 0.68 18.92
CA SER A 266 -8.81 0.20 18.01
C SER A 266 -10.22 0.42 18.58
N LEU A 267 -10.44 0.14 19.86
CA LEU A 267 -11.73 0.40 20.54
C LEU A 267 -12.04 1.88 20.63
N ASP A 268 -11.05 2.72 20.91
CA ASP A 268 -11.20 4.18 20.94
C ASP A 268 -11.54 4.74 19.55
N LEU A 269 -10.90 4.20 18.49
CA LEU A 269 -11.21 4.54 17.10
C LEU A 269 -12.62 4.10 16.69
N ILE A 270 -13.06 2.90 17.11
CA ILE A 270 -14.42 2.41 16.84
C ILE A 270 -15.45 3.38 17.43
N ALA A 271 -15.30 3.76 18.67
CA ALA A 271 -16.23 4.67 19.35
C ALA A 271 -16.19 6.08 18.77
N ARG A 272 -14.99 6.62 18.47
CA ARG A 272 -14.80 8.00 18.03
C ARG A 272 -15.21 8.21 16.56
N GLU A 273 -14.86 7.27 15.71
CA GLU A 273 -15.03 7.42 14.26
C GLU A 273 -16.28 6.69 13.72
N GLY A 274 -16.99 5.96 14.57
CA GLY A 274 -18.16 5.20 14.17
C GLY A 274 -17.84 4.04 13.21
N VAL A 275 -16.77 3.28 13.51
CA VAL A 275 -16.36 2.15 12.67
C VAL A 275 -17.47 1.14 12.52
N THR A 276 -17.76 0.74 11.27
CA THR A 276 -18.83 -0.21 10.94
C THR A 276 -18.29 -1.55 10.50
N ILE A 277 -17.05 -1.59 10.00
CA ILE A 277 -16.42 -2.78 9.44
C ILE A 277 -15.00 -2.93 10.00
N MET A 278 -14.70 -4.13 10.47
CA MET A 278 -13.37 -4.48 10.96
C MET A 278 -13.06 -5.93 10.61
N HIS A 279 -11.90 -6.14 10.00
CA HIS A 279 -11.41 -7.47 9.66
C HIS A 279 -10.29 -7.89 10.61
N GLY A 280 -10.10 -9.19 10.82
CA GLY A 280 -9.01 -9.62 11.69
C GLY A 280 -8.84 -11.14 11.73
N PHE A 281 -7.94 -11.53 12.60
CA PHE A 281 -7.71 -12.91 13.00
C PHE A 281 -8.22 -13.12 14.43
N GLU A 282 -8.40 -14.37 14.83
CA GLU A 282 -8.88 -14.72 16.17
C GLU A 282 -8.13 -14.00 17.30
N ALA A 283 -6.79 -13.90 17.19
CA ALA A 283 -5.96 -13.21 18.19
C ALA A 283 -6.33 -11.72 18.35
N HIS A 284 -6.66 -11.03 17.25
CA HIS A 284 -7.11 -9.63 17.30
C HIS A 284 -8.45 -9.49 18.03
N LEU A 285 -9.44 -10.34 17.69
CA LEU A 285 -10.75 -10.32 18.31
C LEU A 285 -10.69 -10.66 19.80
N LYS A 286 -9.81 -11.59 20.18
CA LYS A 286 -9.57 -11.93 21.59
C LYS A 286 -9.03 -10.72 22.35
N GLY A 287 -7.98 -10.05 21.83
CA GLY A 287 -7.42 -8.86 22.47
C GLY A 287 -8.44 -7.73 22.60
N LEU A 288 -9.25 -7.48 21.56
CA LEU A 288 -10.35 -6.50 21.62
C LEU A 288 -11.39 -6.86 22.68
N SER A 289 -11.80 -8.12 22.76
CA SER A 289 -12.78 -8.57 23.75
C SER A 289 -12.27 -8.41 25.17
N GLU A 290 -11.02 -8.76 25.43
CA GLU A 290 -10.40 -8.61 26.74
C GLU A 290 -10.34 -7.13 27.18
N CYS A 291 -9.91 -6.24 26.28
CA CYS A 291 -9.85 -4.81 26.53
C CYS A 291 -11.25 -4.18 26.68
N GLN A 292 -12.23 -4.62 25.89
CA GLN A 292 -13.62 -4.15 25.98
C GLN A 292 -14.27 -4.55 27.30
N LEU A 293 -13.98 -5.74 27.81
CA LEU A 293 -14.47 -6.18 29.14
C LEU A 293 -13.82 -5.40 30.29
N ALA A 294 -12.55 -5.05 30.16
CA ALA A 294 -11.80 -4.30 31.16
C ALA A 294 -12.19 -2.81 31.20
N SER A 295 -12.43 -2.21 30.06
CA SER A 295 -12.76 -0.79 29.87
C SER A 295 -13.72 -0.63 28.70
N PRO A 296 -15.02 -0.69 28.90
CA PRO A 296 -16.01 -0.65 27.83
C PRO A 296 -16.03 0.66 27.04
N ARG A 297 -16.12 0.57 25.71
CA ARG A 297 -16.39 1.65 24.76
C ARG A 297 -17.67 1.36 24.00
N ASP A 298 -18.24 2.37 23.36
CA ASP A 298 -19.37 2.18 22.46
C ASP A 298 -18.90 1.55 21.14
N VAL A 299 -19.23 0.31 20.93
CA VAL A 299 -18.93 -0.43 19.69
C VAL A 299 -20.19 -0.78 18.91
N SER A 300 -21.32 -0.12 19.20
CA SER A 300 -22.65 -0.43 18.64
C SER A 300 -22.73 -0.19 17.13
N THR A 301 -21.80 0.57 16.55
CA THR A 301 -21.71 0.83 15.11
C THR A 301 -21.13 -0.34 14.31
N LEU A 302 -20.37 -1.24 14.95
CA LEU A 302 -19.80 -2.41 14.27
C LEU A 302 -20.91 -3.34 13.77
N ARG A 303 -20.96 -3.55 12.45
CA ARG A 303 -21.99 -4.37 11.83
C ARG A 303 -21.48 -5.66 11.20
N THR A 304 -20.22 -5.67 10.73
CA THR A 304 -19.66 -6.84 10.01
C THR A 304 -18.14 -6.81 9.97
N GLY A 305 -17.59 -7.92 9.52
CA GLY A 305 -16.17 -8.11 9.23
C GLY A 305 -15.89 -9.57 8.89
N VAL A 306 -14.64 -9.85 8.55
CA VAL A 306 -14.14 -11.21 8.32
C VAL A 306 -13.17 -11.55 9.44
N CYS A 307 -13.44 -12.65 10.15
CA CYS A 307 -12.47 -13.27 11.03
C CYS A 307 -11.83 -14.45 10.27
N ALA A 308 -10.56 -14.31 9.90
CA ALA A 308 -9.81 -15.41 9.32
C ALA A 308 -9.25 -16.29 10.44
N ALA A 309 -9.30 -17.61 10.25
CA ALA A 309 -8.54 -18.52 11.10
C ALA A 309 -7.05 -18.29 10.87
N GLY A 310 -6.27 -18.20 11.96
CA GLY A 310 -4.82 -18.01 11.93
C GLY A 310 -4.07 -19.33 11.71
#